data_4369fad401d6691609646355be1c822e
#
_entry.id   4369fad401d6691609646355be1c822e
#
_cell.length_a   1.000
_cell.length_b   1.000
_cell.length_c   1.000
_cell.angle_alpha   90.00
_cell.angle_beta   90.00
_cell.angle_gamma   90.00
#
_symmetry.space_group_name_H-M   'P 1'
#
loop_
_entity.id
_entity.type
_entity.pdbx_description
1 polymer ?
#
loop_
_entity_poly.entity_id
_entity_poly.type
_entity_poly.pdbx_seq_one_letter_code
_entity_poly.pdbx_strand_id
1 'polypeptide(L)'
;MKLTGRVGAYSYYTTTGGRQIARVAQNSSNYGESATRTEPQQMRRSKWGNLVNFYKLNKTFFRRAFESKSSNQSDYNKFMSVNLPTARVALTKNDYSLGGCVLDSFRVSEGSLRGITDSYKAGALKSVIECTLTGSLAAKTIGELSTDLLAANSFLLEGDQITYVYWRQFVTVDRVPRFYSEYFEITLDKSSAVKLSSLPNNDIVYAEDGFLMGEMDYEGALAAFVLTRQSQGSLQVSTETAILNSDTYLRQWTGEEAEKKAIASYGVDNTAMLEPGSPAQPAVKPAPVMVTITSTPRPELAGTPTISLRSDLMEGTSELTVAPGTMIYAGAVPEDGYNFIGWSNGITEERFSFRAEQSVNLFAFYEKIGE
;
A
#
# COMPACT_ATOMS: atom_id res chain seq x y z
N MET A 1 2.09 -31.54 -27.01
CA MET A 1 2.95 -31.56 -25.80
C MET A 1 3.42 -30.16 -25.50
N LYS A 2 3.16 -29.60 -24.30
CA LYS A 2 3.66 -28.27 -23.90
C LYS A 2 5.01 -28.47 -23.21
N LEU A 3 6.06 -27.89 -23.78
CA LEU A 3 7.39 -27.95 -23.20
C LEU A 3 7.56 -26.81 -22.19
N THR A 4 8.07 -27.12 -21.00
CA THR A 4 8.47 -26.12 -19.98
C THR A 4 9.85 -26.48 -19.46
N GLY A 5 10.69 -25.47 -19.26
CA GLY A 5 12.07 -25.66 -18.79
C GLY A 5 13.10 -25.49 -19.90
N ARG A 6 14.33 -25.92 -19.63
CA ARG A 6 15.47 -25.79 -20.58
C ARG A 6 15.69 -27.10 -21.34
N VAL A 7 15.78 -27.00 -22.67
CA VAL A 7 16.12 -28.11 -23.53
C VAL A 7 17.27 -27.62 -24.45
N GLY A 8 18.48 -28.11 -24.21
CA GLY A 8 19.67 -27.68 -24.93
C GLY A 8 19.93 -26.17 -24.83
N ALA A 9 20.04 -25.52 -25.97
CA ALA A 9 20.27 -24.08 -26.07
C ALA A 9 19.01 -23.23 -25.92
N TYR A 10 17.84 -23.82 -25.66
CA TYR A 10 16.57 -23.09 -25.60
C TYR A 10 15.90 -23.26 -24.25
N SER A 11 15.28 -22.18 -23.81
CA SER A 11 14.38 -22.14 -22.66
C SER A 11 12.94 -21.97 -23.13
N TYR A 12 12.05 -22.84 -22.69
CA TYR A 12 10.64 -22.89 -23.07
C TYR A 12 9.76 -22.48 -21.91
N TYR A 13 8.78 -21.64 -22.14
CA TYR A 13 7.74 -21.31 -21.17
C TYR A 13 6.41 -21.03 -21.87
N THR A 14 5.33 -21.24 -21.14
CA THR A 14 3.98 -20.97 -21.63
C THR A 14 3.50 -19.66 -21.00
N THR A 15 3.01 -18.73 -21.83
CA THR A 15 2.39 -17.49 -21.35
C THR A 15 1.03 -17.77 -20.74
N THR A 16 0.50 -16.81 -19.98
CA THR A 16 -0.85 -16.88 -19.36
C THR A 16 -1.95 -17.11 -20.41
N GLY A 17 -1.77 -16.65 -21.65
CA GLY A 17 -2.66 -16.92 -22.79
C GLY A 17 -2.41 -18.28 -23.50
N GLY A 18 -1.63 -19.18 -22.90
CA GLY A 18 -1.41 -20.52 -23.44
C GLY A 18 -0.42 -20.62 -24.62
N ARG A 19 0.17 -19.50 -25.06
CA ARG A 19 1.17 -19.47 -26.13
C ARG A 19 2.51 -19.99 -25.61
N GLN A 20 3.09 -20.93 -26.31
CA GLN A 20 4.43 -21.43 -26.00
C GLN A 20 5.49 -20.52 -26.63
N ILE A 21 6.47 -20.12 -25.84
CA ILE A 21 7.60 -19.30 -26.28
C ILE A 21 8.88 -20.10 -26.07
N ALA A 22 9.70 -20.10 -27.09
CA ALA A 22 11.08 -20.58 -27.03
C ALA A 22 12.02 -19.38 -27.16
N ARG A 23 13.00 -19.28 -26.30
CA ARG A 23 14.08 -18.30 -26.41
C ARG A 23 15.42 -19.02 -26.22
N VAL A 24 16.46 -18.47 -26.81
CA VAL A 24 17.82 -18.96 -26.56
C VAL A 24 18.07 -18.88 -25.05
N ALA A 25 18.39 -20.00 -24.44
CA ALA A 25 18.76 -20.06 -23.05
C ALA A 25 20.07 -19.29 -22.86
N GLN A 26 20.05 -18.28 -22.03
CA GLN A 26 21.29 -17.60 -21.64
C GLN A 26 22.15 -18.60 -20.86
N ASN A 27 23.38 -18.81 -21.29
CA ASN A 27 24.35 -19.59 -20.54
C ASN A 27 24.67 -18.88 -19.23
N SER A 28 24.76 -19.64 -18.16
CA SER A 28 25.16 -19.12 -16.85
C SER A 28 26.56 -18.48 -16.86
N SER A 29 27.41 -18.87 -17.79
CA SER A 29 28.70 -18.22 -18.05
C SER A 29 28.59 -16.79 -18.57
N ASN A 30 27.44 -16.39 -19.14
CA ASN A 30 27.21 -15.00 -19.54
C ASN A 30 26.70 -14.15 -18.36
N TYR A 31 26.45 -14.74 -17.20
CA TYR A 31 26.30 -14.05 -15.91
C TYR A 31 27.63 -13.92 -15.15
N GLY A 32 28.73 -14.44 -15.72
CA GLY A 32 30.05 -14.22 -15.18
C GLY A 32 30.41 -12.73 -15.18
N GLU A 33 31.29 -12.38 -14.31
CA GLU A 33 31.85 -11.11 -13.87
C GLU A 33 31.92 -9.94 -14.88
N SER A 34 31.66 -10.17 -16.16
CA SER A 34 31.71 -9.19 -17.25
C SER A 34 30.35 -8.80 -17.85
N ALA A 35 29.22 -9.21 -17.27
CA ALA A 35 27.96 -8.59 -17.63
C ALA A 35 27.96 -7.16 -17.08
N THR A 36 28.78 -6.32 -17.71
CA THR A 36 28.89 -4.90 -17.46
C THR A 36 27.48 -4.32 -17.45
N ARG A 37 26.99 -4.06 -16.25
CA ARG A 37 25.75 -3.32 -16.05
C ARG A 37 26.03 -1.93 -16.55
N THR A 38 25.60 -1.62 -17.75
CA THR A 38 25.79 -0.27 -18.31
C THR A 38 25.06 0.74 -17.43
N GLU A 39 25.58 1.95 -17.37
CA GLU A 39 24.97 3.06 -16.61
C GLU A 39 23.47 3.23 -16.92
N PRO A 40 22.99 3.19 -18.19
CA PRO A 40 21.55 3.22 -18.48
C PRO A 40 20.75 2.07 -17.86
N GLN A 41 21.34 0.88 -17.72
CA GLN A 41 20.66 -0.23 -17.05
C GLN A 41 20.58 -0.01 -15.53
N GLN A 42 21.61 0.55 -14.93
CA GLN A 42 21.66 0.88 -13.51
C GLN A 42 20.65 2.01 -13.19
N MET A 43 20.63 3.05 -14.01
CA MET A 43 19.65 4.13 -13.93
C MET A 43 18.21 3.58 -13.96
N ARG A 44 17.91 2.73 -14.94
CA ARG A 44 16.59 2.12 -15.03
C ARG A 44 16.24 1.26 -13.80
N ARG A 45 17.21 0.55 -13.23
CA ARG A 45 17.01 -0.25 -12.01
C ARG A 45 16.73 0.60 -10.79
N SER A 46 17.38 1.75 -10.64
CA SER A 46 17.16 2.64 -9.51
C SER A 46 15.73 3.20 -9.49
N LYS A 47 15.19 3.57 -10.66
CA LYS A 47 13.80 4.04 -10.81
C LYS A 47 12.80 2.89 -10.71
N TRP A 48 13.14 1.74 -11.27
CA TRP A 48 12.30 0.53 -11.23
C TRP A 48 12.01 0.08 -9.80
N GLY A 49 13.02 0.14 -8.91
CA GLY A 49 12.91 -0.32 -7.53
C GLY A 49 11.79 0.38 -6.75
N ASN A 50 11.67 1.69 -6.87
CA ASN A 50 10.62 2.47 -6.21
C ASN A 50 9.22 2.03 -6.65
N LEU A 51 9.01 1.93 -7.95
CA LEU A 51 7.73 1.50 -8.52
C LEU A 51 7.34 0.08 -8.12
N VAL A 52 8.32 -0.83 -8.07
CA VAL A 52 8.10 -2.22 -7.62
C VAL A 52 7.60 -2.26 -6.19
N ASN A 53 8.26 -1.51 -5.28
CA ASN A 53 7.88 -1.49 -3.88
C ASN A 53 6.50 -0.83 -3.69
N PHE A 54 6.20 0.26 -4.39
CA PHE A 54 4.88 0.88 -4.37
C PHE A 54 3.78 -0.09 -4.82
N TYR A 55 3.98 -0.74 -5.97
CA TYR A 55 3.01 -1.72 -6.48
C TYR A 55 2.79 -2.89 -5.52
N LYS A 56 3.86 -3.45 -4.95
CA LYS A 56 3.78 -4.60 -4.03
C LYS A 56 2.92 -4.30 -2.81
N LEU A 57 3.11 -3.12 -2.22
CA LEU A 57 2.38 -2.67 -1.03
C LEU A 57 0.90 -2.36 -1.32
N ASN A 58 0.58 -1.96 -2.57
CA ASN A 58 -0.77 -1.61 -3.00
C ASN A 58 -1.39 -2.66 -3.95
N LYS A 59 -0.94 -3.90 -3.92
CA LYS A 59 -1.35 -4.94 -4.88
C LYS A 59 -2.87 -5.17 -4.91
N THR A 60 -3.53 -5.08 -3.78
CA THR A 60 -4.98 -5.28 -3.68
C THR A 60 -5.74 -4.18 -4.41
N PHE A 61 -5.34 -2.92 -4.21
CA PHE A 61 -5.90 -1.78 -4.93
C PHE A 61 -5.72 -1.91 -6.44
N PHE A 62 -4.51 -2.26 -6.91
CA PHE A 62 -4.21 -2.32 -8.34
C PHE A 62 -4.93 -3.43 -9.11
N ARG A 63 -5.53 -4.43 -8.44
CA ARG A 63 -6.32 -5.48 -9.11
C ARG A 63 -7.53 -4.92 -9.90
N ARG A 64 -8.02 -3.74 -9.54
CA ARG A 64 -9.20 -3.10 -10.13
C ARG A 64 -8.89 -1.72 -10.73
N ALA A 65 -7.62 -1.39 -10.89
CA ALA A 65 -7.18 -0.05 -11.25
C ALA A 65 -6.95 0.15 -12.76
N PHE A 66 -6.88 -0.92 -13.55
CA PHE A 66 -6.58 -0.84 -14.99
C PHE A 66 -7.61 -1.59 -15.80
N GLU A 67 -8.39 -0.85 -16.59
CA GLU A 67 -9.47 -1.39 -17.44
C GLU A 67 -8.90 -2.13 -18.65
N SER A 68 -8.08 -1.43 -19.43
CA SER A 68 -7.56 -1.95 -20.70
C SER A 68 -6.17 -2.54 -20.53
N LYS A 69 -6.09 -3.86 -20.61
CA LYS A 69 -4.84 -4.61 -20.62
C LYS A 69 -4.78 -5.48 -21.87
N SER A 70 -3.62 -5.57 -22.51
CA SER A 70 -3.43 -6.56 -23.58
C SER A 70 -3.55 -7.97 -22.98
N SER A 71 -3.93 -8.95 -23.80
CA SER A 71 -4.24 -10.33 -23.37
C SER A 71 -3.16 -11.00 -22.51
N ASN A 72 -1.94 -10.51 -22.55
CA ASN A 72 -0.79 -11.02 -21.79
C ASN A 72 -0.21 -10.04 -20.80
N GLN A 73 -0.88 -8.91 -20.54
CA GLN A 73 -0.40 -7.88 -19.64
C GLN A 73 -1.04 -8.02 -18.26
N SER A 74 -0.22 -8.18 -17.23
CA SER A 74 -0.67 -8.13 -15.84
C SER A 74 -0.89 -6.67 -15.37
N ASP A 75 -1.63 -6.48 -14.27
CA ASP A 75 -1.77 -5.16 -13.63
C ASP A 75 -0.41 -4.55 -13.28
N TYR A 76 0.51 -5.38 -12.81
CA TYR A 76 1.90 -4.97 -12.55
C TYR A 76 2.58 -4.42 -13.81
N ASN A 77 2.52 -5.15 -14.92
CA ASN A 77 3.15 -4.70 -16.17
C ASN A 77 2.50 -3.42 -16.70
N LYS A 78 1.17 -3.28 -16.54
CA LYS A 78 0.47 -2.06 -16.93
C LYS A 78 0.90 -0.88 -16.05
N PHE A 79 0.89 -1.03 -14.72
CA PHE A 79 1.38 -0.02 -13.79
C PHE A 79 2.81 0.43 -14.11
N MET A 80 3.71 -0.54 -14.34
CA MET A 80 5.10 -0.25 -14.70
C MET A 80 5.22 0.49 -16.03
N SER A 81 4.43 0.11 -17.03
CA SER A 81 4.49 0.72 -18.37
C SER A 81 4.05 2.18 -18.38
N VAL A 82 3.10 2.57 -17.54
CA VAL A 82 2.59 3.94 -17.48
C VAL A 82 3.41 4.85 -16.56
N ASN A 83 4.09 4.31 -15.54
CA ASN A 83 4.80 5.10 -14.55
C ASN A 83 6.32 5.15 -14.74
N LEU A 84 6.93 4.11 -15.30
CA LEU A 84 8.40 4.08 -15.45
C LEU A 84 8.97 5.18 -16.35
N PRO A 85 8.31 5.59 -17.45
CA PRO A 85 8.82 6.68 -18.30
C PRO A 85 8.91 8.03 -17.60
N THR A 86 8.03 8.28 -16.62
CA THR A 86 7.92 9.56 -15.89
C THR A 86 8.49 9.48 -14.47
N ALA A 87 9.04 8.34 -14.06
CA ALA A 87 9.56 8.14 -12.72
C ALA A 87 10.70 9.12 -12.41
N ARG A 88 10.54 9.89 -11.33
CA ARG A 88 11.52 10.85 -10.85
C ARG A 88 12.43 10.29 -9.77
N VAL A 89 11.90 9.38 -8.95
CA VAL A 89 12.60 8.86 -7.78
C VAL A 89 13.61 7.79 -8.16
N ALA A 90 14.85 7.96 -7.71
CA ALA A 90 15.94 7.01 -7.89
C ALA A 90 16.34 6.44 -6.51
N LEU A 91 15.98 5.18 -6.22
CA LEU A 91 16.39 4.50 -4.99
C LEU A 91 17.77 3.88 -5.13
N THR A 92 18.56 3.97 -4.07
CA THR A 92 19.79 3.16 -3.96
C THR A 92 19.42 1.68 -3.87
N LYS A 93 20.37 0.81 -4.21
CA LYS A 93 20.21 -0.65 -4.07
C LYS A 93 19.89 -1.05 -2.62
N ASN A 94 20.45 -0.32 -1.65
CA ASN A 94 20.20 -0.53 -0.24
C ASN A 94 18.76 -0.16 0.14
N ASP A 95 18.30 1.04 -0.20
CA ASP A 95 16.93 1.47 0.08
C ASP A 95 15.91 0.51 -0.53
N TYR A 96 16.13 0.09 -1.78
CA TYR A 96 15.29 -0.90 -2.45
C TYR A 96 15.26 -2.24 -1.70
N SER A 97 16.42 -2.75 -1.27
CA SER A 97 16.52 -4.05 -0.58
C SER A 97 15.85 -4.05 0.79
N LEU A 98 15.82 -2.89 1.45
CA LEU A 98 15.12 -2.66 2.72
C LEU A 98 13.61 -2.39 2.55
N GLY A 99 13.10 -2.50 1.34
CA GLY A 99 11.69 -2.25 1.05
C GLY A 99 11.32 -0.76 1.04
N GLY A 100 12.32 0.12 0.89
CA GLY A 100 12.09 1.56 0.80
C GLY A 100 11.20 1.93 -0.38
N CYS A 101 10.34 2.91 -0.16
CA CYS A 101 9.49 3.48 -1.19
C CYS A 101 9.24 4.95 -0.91
N VAL A 102 9.42 5.77 -1.93
CA VAL A 102 9.14 7.20 -1.91
C VAL A 102 7.90 7.47 -2.74
N LEU A 103 6.95 8.20 -2.16
CA LEU A 103 5.74 8.61 -2.86
C LEU A 103 6.06 9.64 -3.93
N ASP A 104 5.45 9.47 -5.09
CA ASP A 104 5.55 10.38 -6.24
C ASP A 104 4.19 10.42 -6.95
N SER A 105 3.96 11.39 -7.81
CA SER A 105 2.72 11.51 -8.58
C SER A 105 2.56 10.33 -9.56
N PHE A 106 2.10 9.20 -9.04
CA PHE A 106 1.89 7.99 -9.84
C PHE A 106 0.55 8.03 -10.57
N ARG A 107 0.52 7.51 -11.81
CA ARG A 107 -0.69 7.08 -12.47
C ARG A 107 -1.20 5.83 -11.74
N VAL A 108 -2.27 5.99 -10.96
CA VAL A 108 -2.79 4.93 -10.08
C VAL A 108 -3.93 4.15 -10.70
N SER A 109 -4.61 4.72 -11.69
CA SER A 109 -5.62 4.02 -12.48
C SER A 109 -5.67 4.51 -13.92
N GLU A 110 -6.18 3.68 -14.84
CA GLU A 110 -6.36 4.03 -16.24
C GLU A 110 -7.53 3.25 -16.84
N GLY A 111 -8.50 3.99 -17.39
CA GLY A 111 -9.69 3.44 -18.02
C GLY A 111 -10.50 4.49 -18.77
N SER A 112 -11.74 4.15 -19.07
CA SER A 112 -12.64 4.94 -19.92
C SER A 112 -13.53 5.93 -19.16
N LEU A 113 -13.67 5.77 -17.83
CA LEU A 113 -14.48 6.70 -17.05
C LEU A 113 -13.77 8.04 -16.87
N ARG A 114 -14.59 9.08 -16.67
CA ARG A 114 -14.11 10.43 -16.36
C ARG A 114 -13.24 10.41 -15.09
N GLY A 115 -12.10 11.12 -15.12
CA GLY A 115 -11.29 11.38 -13.94
C GLY A 115 -12.06 12.20 -12.91
N ILE A 116 -11.89 11.82 -11.64
CA ILE A 116 -12.60 12.45 -10.52
C ILE A 116 -11.67 13.11 -9.49
N THR A 117 -10.36 12.90 -9.57
CA THR A 117 -9.36 13.67 -8.81
C THR A 117 -9.19 15.04 -9.47
N ASP A 118 -9.30 16.14 -8.70
CA ASP A 118 -9.17 17.51 -9.22
C ASP A 118 -7.84 18.14 -8.80
N SER A 119 -7.75 18.65 -7.56
CA SER A 119 -6.61 19.44 -7.12
C SER A 119 -6.39 19.36 -5.61
N TYR A 120 -5.17 19.65 -5.18
CA TYR A 120 -4.82 19.83 -3.77
C TYR A 120 -5.00 21.29 -3.36
N LYS A 121 -5.65 21.52 -2.22
CA LYS A 121 -5.84 22.86 -1.64
C LYS A 121 -5.86 22.77 -0.11
N ALA A 122 -4.93 23.46 0.53
CA ALA A 122 -4.95 23.73 1.97
C ALA A 122 -5.17 22.50 2.89
N GLY A 123 -4.49 21.40 2.60
CA GLY A 123 -4.59 20.17 3.42
C GLY A 123 -5.67 19.19 2.96
N ALA A 124 -6.33 19.46 1.85
CA ALA A 124 -7.37 18.62 1.28
C ALA A 124 -7.15 18.29 -0.19
N LEU A 125 -7.55 17.10 -0.60
CA LEU A 125 -7.71 16.73 -2.01
C LEU A 125 -9.15 16.99 -2.42
N LYS A 126 -9.33 17.88 -3.38
CA LYS A 126 -10.63 18.16 -3.99
C LYS A 126 -10.94 17.15 -5.08
N SER A 127 -12.15 16.61 -5.10
CA SER A 127 -12.67 15.87 -6.24
C SER A 127 -13.51 16.77 -7.16
N VAL A 128 -13.81 16.30 -8.37
CA VAL A 128 -14.80 16.95 -9.24
C VAL A 128 -16.24 16.56 -8.89
N ILE A 129 -16.43 15.74 -7.86
CA ILE A 129 -17.76 15.26 -7.45
C ILE A 129 -18.42 16.35 -6.60
N GLU A 130 -19.51 16.91 -7.12
CA GLU A 130 -20.34 17.85 -6.37
C GLU A 130 -21.09 17.10 -5.26
N CYS A 131 -21.09 17.69 -4.04
CA CYS A 131 -21.76 17.18 -2.87
C CYS A 131 -22.45 18.35 -2.16
N THR A 132 -23.77 18.31 -2.05
CA THR A 132 -24.54 19.39 -1.42
C THR A 132 -24.79 19.17 0.07
N LEU A 133 -24.40 17.98 0.59
CA LEU A 133 -24.47 17.71 2.01
C LEU A 133 -23.55 18.63 2.78
N THR A 134 -23.98 19.00 3.99
CA THR A 134 -23.21 19.84 4.91
C THR A 134 -23.01 19.15 6.24
N GLY A 135 -21.89 19.45 6.91
CA GLY A 135 -21.52 18.86 8.18
C GLY A 135 -20.80 17.51 8.04
N SER A 136 -20.74 16.75 9.12
CA SER A 136 -20.02 15.47 9.14
C SER A 136 -20.77 14.40 8.33
N LEU A 137 -20.10 13.80 7.36
CA LEU A 137 -20.64 12.68 6.58
C LEU A 137 -20.82 11.42 7.46
N ALA A 138 -20.08 11.27 8.54
CA ALA A 138 -20.17 10.12 9.43
C ALA A 138 -21.59 9.89 10.00
N ALA A 139 -22.36 10.97 10.20
CA ALA A 139 -23.75 10.88 10.69
C ALA A 139 -24.75 10.44 9.62
N LYS A 140 -24.36 10.47 8.34
CA LYS A 140 -25.21 10.14 7.19
C LYS A 140 -25.17 8.65 6.87
N THR A 141 -26.20 8.20 6.14
CA THR A 141 -26.21 6.86 5.54
C THR A 141 -25.60 6.88 4.14
N ILE A 142 -25.20 5.71 3.67
CA ILE A 142 -24.76 5.51 2.27
C ILE A 142 -25.88 5.96 1.32
N GLY A 143 -27.15 5.67 1.64
CA GLY A 143 -28.30 6.06 0.82
C GLY A 143 -28.48 7.56 0.71
N GLU A 144 -28.33 8.31 1.82
CA GLU A 144 -28.40 9.78 1.80
C GLU A 144 -27.28 10.38 0.94
N LEU A 145 -26.03 9.91 1.14
CA LEU A 145 -24.89 10.37 0.34
C LEU A 145 -25.06 10.00 -1.13
N SER A 146 -25.46 8.76 -1.43
CA SER A 146 -25.68 8.30 -2.81
C SER A 146 -26.76 9.11 -3.52
N THR A 147 -27.84 9.44 -2.82
CA THR A 147 -28.93 10.25 -3.37
C THR A 147 -28.45 11.65 -3.73
N ASP A 148 -27.67 12.28 -2.85
CA ASP A 148 -27.09 13.61 -3.10
C ASP A 148 -26.12 13.58 -4.29
N LEU A 149 -25.12 12.68 -4.26
CA LEU A 149 -24.11 12.59 -5.30
C LEU A 149 -24.70 12.28 -6.68
N LEU A 150 -25.67 11.36 -6.76
CA LEU A 150 -26.32 10.99 -8.02
C LEU A 150 -27.24 12.09 -8.55
N ALA A 151 -27.79 12.94 -7.70
CA ALA A 151 -28.57 14.09 -8.12
C ALA A 151 -27.71 15.23 -8.66
N ALA A 152 -26.57 15.49 -8.03
CA ALA A 152 -25.67 16.57 -8.39
C ALA A 152 -24.76 16.22 -9.59
N ASN A 153 -24.43 14.94 -9.80
CA ASN A 153 -23.44 14.50 -10.78
C ASN A 153 -24.03 13.55 -11.83
N SER A 154 -24.37 14.06 -13.01
CA SER A 154 -24.99 13.27 -14.09
C SER A 154 -24.11 12.15 -14.66
N PHE A 155 -22.80 12.15 -14.41
CA PHE A 155 -21.87 11.12 -14.85
C PHE A 155 -21.77 9.92 -13.90
N LEU A 156 -22.28 10.05 -12.66
CA LEU A 156 -22.36 8.97 -11.70
C LEU A 156 -23.61 8.12 -11.91
N LEU A 157 -23.49 6.83 -11.69
CA LEU A 157 -24.59 5.87 -11.75
C LEU A 157 -24.70 5.10 -10.43
N GLU A 158 -25.91 4.64 -10.15
CA GLU A 158 -26.13 3.72 -9.03
C GLU A 158 -25.34 2.42 -9.24
N GLY A 159 -24.66 1.93 -8.20
CA GLY A 159 -23.72 0.82 -8.28
C GLY A 159 -22.28 1.23 -8.60
N ASP A 160 -22.02 2.50 -8.92
CA ASP A 160 -20.65 3.00 -9.02
C ASP A 160 -19.95 2.94 -7.67
N GLN A 161 -18.66 2.64 -7.68
CA GLN A 161 -17.82 2.63 -6.50
C GLN A 161 -16.84 3.79 -6.55
N ILE A 162 -16.84 4.60 -5.51
CA ILE A 162 -15.89 5.70 -5.30
C ILE A 162 -14.89 5.20 -4.24
N THR A 163 -13.63 5.20 -4.59
CA THR A 163 -12.53 4.88 -3.67
C THR A 163 -11.66 6.10 -3.48
N TYR A 164 -11.53 6.58 -2.25
CA TYR A 164 -10.52 7.54 -1.87
C TYR A 164 -9.33 6.79 -1.31
N VAL A 165 -8.14 7.09 -1.82
CA VAL A 165 -6.89 6.46 -1.41
C VAL A 165 -5.95 7.52 -0.88
N TYR A 166 -5.45 7.32 0.32
CA TYR A 166 -4.56 8.23 1.01
C TYR A 166 -3.30 7.50 1.46
N TRP A 167 -2.14 7.93 0.96
CA TRP A 167 -0.83 7.41 1.32
C TRP A 167 -0.05 8.47 2.08
N ARG A 168 0.46 8.12 3.24
CA ARG A 168 1.26 9.01 4.09
C ARG A 168 2.68 8.50 4.14
N GLN A 169 3.65 9.31 3.71
CA GLN A 169 5.05 8.94 3.73
C GLN A 169 5.70 9.29 5.07
N PHE A 170 6.56 8.42 5.53
CA PHE A 170 7.43 8.66 6.67
C PHE A 170 8.83 8.09 6.41
N VAL A 171 9.79 8.52 7.20
CA VAL A 171 11.16 7.99 7.14
C VAL A 171 11.44 7.28 8.45
N THR A 172 11.87 6.02 8.36
CA THR A 172 12.23 5.21 9.53
C THR A 172 13.50 5.74 10.21
N VAL A 173 13.78 5.28 11.41
CA VAL A 173 15.02 5.59 12.15
C VAL A 173 16.27 5.28 11.32
N ASP A 174 16.23 4.20 10.52
CA ASP A 174 17.31 3.80 9.59
C ASP A 174 17.34 4.64 8.30
N ARG A 175 16.59 5.74 8.24
CA ARG A 175 16.47 6.64 7.09
C ARG A 175 15.91 5.96 5.83
N VAL A 176 15.16 4.88 5.97
CA VAL A 176 14.47 4.22 4.87
C VAL A 176 13.10 4.87 4.68
N PRO A 177 12.78 5.41 3.50
CA PRO A 177 11.45 5.97 3.23
C PRO A 177 10.41 4.86 3.14
N ARG A 178 9.30 5.04 3.82
CA ARG A 178 8.15 4.12 3.79
C ARG A 178 6.86 4.91 3.76
N PHE A 179 5.76 4.24 3.51
CA PHE A 179 4.43 4.82 3.61
C PHE A 179 3.45 3.79 4.17
N TYR A 180 2.34 4.28 4.68
CA TYR A 180 1.15 3.49 4.94
C TYR A 180 -0.01 4.05 4.10
N SER A 181 -1.01 3.23 3.84
CA SER A 181 -2.16 3.56 3.01
C SER A 181 -3.46 3.39 3.77
N GLU A 182 -4.36 4.34 3.59
CA GLU A 182 -5.73 4.29 4.07
C GLU A 182 -6.67 4.35 2.89
N TYR A 183 -7.78 3.63 2.97
CA TYR A 183 -8.76 3.53 1.91
C TYR A 183 -10.14 3.81 2.50
N PHE A 184 -10.86 4.74 1.91
CA PHE A 184 -12.30 4.87 2.07
C PHE A 184 -12.95 4.42 0.78
N GLU A 185 -13.94 3.55 0.88
CA GLU A 185 -14.59 2.95 -0.27
C GLU A 185 -16.09 2.93 -0.05
N ILE A 186 -16.84 3.44 -1.02
CA ILE A 186 -18.29 3.48 -1.00
C ILE A 186 -18.84 3.04 -2.35
N THR A 187 -19.85 2.16 -2.32
CA THR A 187 -20.67 1.83 -3.49
C THR A 187 -21.96 2.65 -3.40
N LEU A 188 -22.29 3.37 -4.47
CA LEU A 188 -23.48 4.21 -4.53
C LEU A 188 -24.73 3.34 -4.57
N ASP A 189 -25.51 3.39 -3.49
CA ASP A 189 -26.77 2.66 -3.31
C ASP A 189 -27.75 3.54 -2.54
N LYS A 190 -28.77 4.07 -3.24
CA LYS A 190 -29.81 4.94 -2.66
C LYS A 190 -30.65 4.25 -1.60
N SER A 191 -30.73 2.93 -1.64
CA SER A 191 -31.53 2.14 -0.69
C SER A 191 -30.81 1.77 0.60
N SER A 192 -29.51 2.01 0.66
CA SER A 192 -28.67 1.58 1.78
C SER A 192 -28.93 2.42 3.05
N ALA A 193 -29.29 1.73 4.13
CA ALA A 193 -29.44 2.30 5.47
C ALA A 193 -28.16 2.25 6.30
N VAL A 194 -27.06 1.74 5.74
CA VAL A 194 -25.76 1.61 6.42
C VAL A 194 -25.20 3.01 6.69
N LYS A 195 -24.83 3.29 7.93
CA LYS A 195 -24.20 4.56 8.30
C LYS A 195 -22.76 4.63 7.81
N LEU A 196 -22.36 5.79 7.32
CA LEU A 196 -20.97 6.02 6.88
C LEU A 196 -19.98 5.84 8.04
N SER A 197 -20.38 6.18 9.29
CA SER A 197 -19.55 5.95 10.48
C SER A 197 -19.17 4.49 10.72
N SER A 198 -19.86 3.52 10.13
CA SER A 198 -19.52 2.10 10.24
C SER A 198 -18.50 1.65 9.19
N LEU A 199 -18.16 2.49 8.21
CA LEU A 199 -17.16 2.19 7.21
C LEU A 199 -15.74 2.48 7.76
N PRO A 200 -14.75 1.68 7.36
CA PRO A 200 -13.35 1.96 7.69
C PRO A 200 -12.93 3.33 7.15
N ASN A 201 -12.12 4.08 7.93
CA ASN A 201 -11.54 5.36 7.53
C ASN A 201 -12.59 6.38 7.03
N ASN A 202 -13.78 6.38 7.62
CA ASN A 202 -14.87 7.28 7.22
C ASN A 202 -14.60 8.76 7.53
N ASP A 203 -13.60 9.03 8.33
CA ASP A 203 -13.16 10.35 8.77
C ASP A 203 -12.24 11.05 7.76
N ILE A 204 -11.60 10.29 6.85
CA ILE A 204 -10.71 10.88 5.84
C ILE A 204 -11.45 11.45 4.61
N VAL A 205 -12.77 11.30 4.51
CA VAL A 205 -13.60 11.86 3.43
C VAL A 205 -14.73 12.69 4.02
N TYR A 206 -14.93 13.88 3.50
CA TYR A 206 -15.93 14.84 3.95
C TYR A 206 -16.46 15.71 2.81
N ALA A 207 -17.47 16.51 3.08
CA ALA A 207 -18.03 17.44 2.09
C ALA A 207 -17.71 18.88 2.53
N GLU A 208 -17.09 19.64 1.65
CA GLU A 208 -16.73 21.04 1.86
C GLU A 208 -16.76 21.81 0.55
N ASP A 209 -17.16 23.09 0.62
CA ASP A 209 -17.28 24.00 -0.53
C ASP A 209 -18.13 23.44 -1.71
N GLY A 210 -19.09 22.57 -1.41
CA GLY A 210 -19.95 21.96 -2.41
C GLY A 210 -19.34 20.75 -3.16
N PHE A 211 -18.23 20.21 -2.67
CA PHE A 211 -17.54 19.08 -3.28
C PHE A 211 -17.23 17.98 -2.25
N LEU A 212 -17.07 16.77 -2.76
CA LEU A 212 -16.51 15.67 -2.00
C LEU A 212 -14.99 15.87 -1.88
N MET A 213 -14.49 15.90 -0.66
CA MET A 213 -13.11 16.19 -0.32
C MET A 213 -12.47 15.00 0.40
N GLY A 214 -11.16 14.85 0.26
CA GLY A 214 -10.36 13.90 1.03
C GLY A 214 -9.30 14.61 1.87
N GLU A 215 -9.08 14.14 3.09
CA GLU A 215 -8.02 14.64 3.97
C GLU A 215 -6.63 14.46 3.31
N MET A 216 -5.81 15.50 3.34
CA MET A 216 -4.47 15.46 2.76
C MET A 216 -3.52 16.43 3.49
N ASP A 217 -3.66 16.55 4.80
CA ASP A 217 -2.94 17.49 5.65
C ASP A 217 -1.53 17.01 6.05
N TYR A 218 -1.25 15.70 5.91
CA TYR A 218 0.04 15.13 6.26
C TYR A 218 1.11 15.49 5.23
N GLU A 219 2.23 16.10 5.66
CA GLU A 219 3.33 16.47 4.76
C GLU A 219 3.94 15.24 4.05
N GLY A 220 4.07 15.31 2.73
CA GLY A 220 4.54 14.19 1.92
C GLY A 220 3.45 13.14 1.66
N ALA A 221 2.19 13.55 1.75
CA ALA A 221 1.08 12.69 1.40
C ALA A 221 0.82 12.64 -0.10
N LEU A 222 0.33 11.50 -0.55
CA LEU A 222 -0.14 11.24 -1.89
C LEU A 222 -1.59 10.76 -1.80
N ALA A 223 -2.48 11.29 -2.65
CA ALA A 223 -3.86 10.85 -2.63
C ALA A 223 -4.52 10.88 -4.00
N ALA A 224 -5.58 10.11 -4.17
CA ALA A 224 -6.42 10.09 -5.35
C ALA A 224 -7.84 9.63 -5.03
N PHE A 225 -8.80 10.14 -5.78
CA PHE A 225 -10.12 9.55 -5.92
C PHE A 225 -10.14 8.65 -7.16
N VAL A 226 -10.75 7.48 -7.09
CA VAL A 226 -10.89 6.55 -8.21
C VAL A 226 -12.34 6.12 -8.33
N LEU A 227 -12.91 6.26 -9.53
CA LEU A 227 -14.24 5.79 -9.86
C LEU A 227 -14.15 4.44 -10.55
N THR A 228 -14.90 3.46 -10.09
CA THR A 228 -15.04 2.17 -10.77
C THR A 228 -16.50 1.83 -10.99
N ARG A 229 -16.81 1.20 -12.12
CA ARG A 229 -18.15 0.79 -12.54
C ARG A 229 -18.12 -0.62 -13.10
N GLN A 230 -19.06 -1.44 -12.67
CA GLN A 230 -19.32 -2.74 -13.30
C GLN A 230 -20.38 -2.53 -14.41
N SER A 231 -20.00 -2.81 -15.64
CA SER A 231 -20.90 -2.70 -16.79
C SER A 231 -20.82 -3.93 -17.66
N GLN A 232 -21.93 -4.65 -17.81
CA GLN A 232 -22.04 -5.84 -18.68
C GLN A 232 -20.92 -6.89 -18.46
N GLY A 233 -20.52 -7.09 -17.20
CA GLY A 233 -19.47 -8.05 -16.83
C GLY A 233 -18.04 -7.55 -17.03
N SER A 234 -17.85 -6.32 -17.49
CA SER A 234 -16.55 -5.64 -17.57
C SER A 234 -16.40 -4.55 -16.51
N LEU A 235 -15.20 -4.38 -16.01
CA LEU A 235 -14.84 -3.30 -15.10
C LEU A 235 -14.42 -2.08 -15.91
N GLN A 236 -15.08 -0.96 -15.68
CA GLN A 236 -14.67 0.37 -16.16
C GLN A 236 -14.05 1.15 -15.01
N VAL A 237 -13.03 1.95 -15.30
CA VAL A 237 -12.28 2.69 -14.30
C VAL A 237 -12.00 4.11 -14.77
N SER A 238 -11.93 5.08 -13.86
CA SER A 238 -11.45 6.43 -14.16
C SER A 238 -9.93 6.44 -14.34
N THR A 239 -9.45 7.41 -15.10
CA THR A 239 -8.03 7.61 -15.32
C THR A 239 -7.50 8.64 -14.33
N GLU A 240 -6.72 8.19 -13.33
CA GLU A 240 -6.27 9.05 -12.24
C GLU A 240 -4.75 9.06 -12.10
N THR A 241 -4.23 10.25 -11.88
CA THR A 241 -2.88 10.45 -11.37
C THR A 241 -2.99 10.97 -9.95
N ALA A 242 -2.36 10.28 -9.01
CA ALA A 242 -2.38 10.69 -7.63
C ALA A 242 -1.63 12.02 -7.45
N ILE A 243 -2.17 12.88 -6.61
CA ILE A 243 -1.62 14.19 -6.31
C ILE A 243 -0.76 14.10 -5.06
N LEU A 244 0.45 14.63 -5.15
CA LEU A 244 1.36 14.78 -4.03
C LEU A 244 1.21 16.19 -3.45
N ASN A 245 1.00 16.31 -2.13
CA ASN A 245 0.79 17.62 -1.48
C ASN A 245 2.08 18.41 -1.27
N SER A 246 3.22 17.73 -1.20
CA SER A 246 4.54 18.36 -1.05
C SER A 246 5.62 17.50 -1.69
N ASP A 247 6.55 18.10 -2.39
CA ASP A 247 7.73 17.44 -2.97
C ASP A 247 8.94 17.41 -2.03
N THR A 248 8.80 17.89 -0.80
CA THR A 248 9.89 18.00 0.18
C THR A 248 10.60 16.66 0.38
N TYR A 249 9.83 15.59 0.54
CA TYR A 249 10.38 14.24 0.70
C TYR A 249 11.05 13.69 -0.56
N LEU A 250 10.65 14.13 -1.73
CA LEU A 250 11.27 13.70 -2.99
C LEU A 250 12.71 14.20 -3.13
N ARG A 251 13.05 15.36 -2.57
CA ARG A 251 14.33 16.03 -2.81
C ARG A 251 15.56 15.19 -2.51
N GLN A 252 15.46 14.26 -1.58
CA GLN A 252 16.56 13.35 -1.22
C GLN A 252 16.77 12.21 -2.23
N TRP A 253 15.76 11.91 -3.06
CA TRP A 253 15.75 10.79 -4.02
C TRP A 253 15.52 11.23 -5.46
N THR A 254 15.45 12.54 -5.72
CA THR A 254 15.29 13.13 -7.04
C THR A 254 16.42 14.10 -7.34
N GLY A 255 16.60 14.38 -8.63
CA GLY A 255 17.66 15.26 -9.12
C GLY A 255 18.97 14.51 -9.41
N GLU A 256 19.90 15.24 -10.00
CA GLU A 256 21.12 14.66 -10.58
C GLU A 256 22.02 13.95 -9.55
N GLU A 257 22.18 14.53 -8.38
CA GLU A 257 23.03 13.95 -7.31
C GLU A 257 22.42 12.66 -6.73
N ALA A 258 21.11 12.63 -6.50
CA ALA A 258 20.42 11.43 -6.03
C ALA A 258 20.47 10.31 -7.08
N GLU A 259 20.31 10.67 -8.35
CA GLU A 259 20.38 9.73 -9.46
C GLU A 259 21.80 9.15 -9.62
N LYS A 260 22.85 9.97 -9.59
CA LYS A 260 24.25 9.52 -9.62
C LYS A 260 24.55 8.56 -8.47
N LYS A 261 24.15 8.91 -7.24
CA LYS A 261 24.32 8.05 -6.06
C LYS A 261 23.59 6.71 -6.22
N ALA A 262 22.36 6.74 -6.70
CA ALA A 262 21.57 5.53 -6.91
C ALA A 262 22.20 4.65 -7.99
N ILE A 263 22.59 5.21 -9.15
CA ILE A 263 23.27 4.50 -10.24
C ILE A 263 24.53 3.82 -9.73
N ALA A 264 25.40 4.56 -9.03
CA ALA A 264 26.65 4.05 -8.47
C ALA A 264 26.39 2.85 -7.55
N SER A 265 25.33 2.87 -6.73
CA SER A 265 24.99 1.78 -5.82
C SER A 265 24.66 0.45 -6.51
N TYR A 266 24.19 0.49 -7.76
CA TYR A 266 23.92 -0.71 -8.58
C TYR A 266 25.13 -1.16 -9.40
N GLY A 267 26.13 -0.29 -9.56
CA GLY A 267 27.37 -0.56 -10.29
C GLY A 267 28.42 -1.29 -9.48
N VAL A 268 28.34 -1.22 -8.17
CA VAL A 268 29.30 -1.88 -7.28
C VAL A 268 29.00 -3.38 -7.29
N ASP A 269 29.85 -4.16 -7.97
CA ASP A 269 29.93 -5.59 -7.73
C ASP A 269 30.42 -5.82 -6.30
N ASN A 270 29.71 -6.63 -5.55
CA ASN A 270 30.16 -7.07 -4.21
C ASN A 270 31.52 -7.78 -4.23
N THR A 271 32.00 -8.18 -5.40
CA THR A 271 33.30 -8.76 -5.63
C THR A 271 34.44 -7.73 -5.71
N ALA A 272 34.17 -6.49 -6.13
CA ALA A 272 35.19 -5.43 -6.20
C ALA A 272 35.56 -4.83 -4.83
N MET A 273 34.83 -5.16 -3.77
CA MET A 273 35.17 -4.78 -2.38
C MET A 273 36.05 -5.82 -1.65
N LEU A 274 36.37 -6.94 -2.28
CA LEU A 274 37.31 -7.88 -1.74
C LEU A 274 38.70 -7.49 -2.25
N GLU A 275 39.42 -6.64 -1.53
CA GLU A 275 40.85 -6.54 -1.67
C GLU A 275 41.46 -7.95 -1.58
N PRO A 276 42.39 -8.33 -2.45
CA PRO A 276 43.06 -9.62 -2.35
C PRO A 276 43.79 -9.70 -1.00
N GLY A 277 43.26 -10.48 -0.07
CA GLY A 277 43.84 -10.66 1.25
C GLY A 277 42.97 -10.30 2.46
N SER A 278 41.84 -9.63 2.27
CA SER A 278 40.89 -9.46 3.36
C SER A 278 40.05 -10.74 3.52
N PRO A 279 40.00 -11.34 4.74
CA PRO A 279 39.09 -12.48 4.96
C PRO A 279 37.68 -12.02 4.64
N ALA A 280 36.96 -12.83 3.84
CA ALA A 280 35.58 -12.60 3.50
C ALA A 280 34.80 -12.36 4.80
N GLN A 281 34.39 -11.12 5.05
CA GLN A 281 33.49 -10.83 6.14
C GLN A 281 32.19 -11.53 5.77
N PRO A 282 31.69 -12.48 6.59
CA PRO A 282 30.43 -13.15 6.28
C PRO A 282 29.40 -12.07 6.04
N ALA A 283 28.64 -12.22 4.96
CA ALA A 283 27.55 -11.29 4.65
C ALA A 283 26.72 -11.15 5.93
N VAL A 284 26.79 -9.99 6.56
CA VAL A 284 25.96 -9.67 7.71
C VAL A 284 24.55 -9.70 7.15
N LYS A 285 23.86 -10.81 7.40
CA LYS A 285 22.43 -10.93 7.14
C LYS A 285 21.83 -9.74 7.87
N PRO A 286 21.14 -8.80 7.17
CA PRO A 286 20.57 -7.67 7.86
C PRO A 286 19.75 -8.22 9.02
N ALA A 287 19.98 -7.70 10.23
CA ALA A 287 19.22 -8.10 11.38
C ALA A 287 17.73 -8.01 11.01
N PRO A 288 16.93 -9.03 11.28
CA PRO A 288 15.52 -9.01 10.94
C PRO A 288 14.93 -7.73 11.54
N VAL A 289 14.23 -6.95 10.72
CA VAL A 289 13.51 -5.78 11.22
C VAL A 289 12.47 -6.30 12.19
N MET A 290 12.72 -6.15 13.48
CA MET A 290 11.81 -6.62 14.50
C MET A 290 10.58 -5.72 14.53
N VAL A 291 9.40 -6.31 14.73
CA VAL A 291 8.15 -5.58 14.93
C VAL A 291 7.77 -5.64 16.40
N THR A 292 7.32 -4.52 16.95
CA THR A 292 6.86 -4.43 18.34
C THR A 292 5.35 -4.41 18.36
N ILE A 293 4.78 -5.32 19.12
CA ILE A 293 3.35 -5.41 19.39
C ILE A 293 3.12 -4.99 20.82
N THR A 294 2.20 -4.07 21.06
CA THR A 294 1.80 -3.65 22.39
C THR A 294 0.31 -3.89 22.59
N SER A 295 -0.11 -4.12 23.83
CA SER A 295 -1.51 -4.24 24.21
C SER A 295 -1.81 -3.32 25.40
N THR A 296 -2.92 -2.55 25.29
CA THR A 296 -3.29 -1.55 26.28
C THR A 296 -4.78 -1.63 26.60
N PRO A 297 -5.21 -1.60 27.87
CA PRO A 297 -6.62 -1.58 28.23
C PRO A 297 -7.24 -0.18 28.04
N ARG A 298 -8.53 -0.16 27.70
CA ARG A 298 -9.33 1.07 27.61
C ARG A 298 -10.73 0.85 28.23
N PRO A 299 -11.11 1.53 29.31
CA PRO A 299 -10.29 2.47 30.08
C PRO A 299 -9.13 1.79 30.83
N GLU A 300 -8.18 2.59 31.29
CA GLU A 300 -7.07 2.08 32.10
C GLU A 300 -7.60 1.37 33.35
N LEU A 301 -6.97 0.25 33.71
CA LEU A 301 -7.35 -0.60 34.85
C LEU A 301 -8.67 -1.38 34.70
N ALA A 302 -9.31 -1.33 33.55
CA ALA A 302 -10.56 -2.09 33.31
C ALA A 302 -10.33 -3.57 32.97
N GLY A 303 -9.08 -3.96 32.73
CA GLY A 303 -8.70 -5.33 32.40
C GLY A 303 -7.21 -5.45 32.10
N THR A 304 -6.78 -6.69 31.91
CA THR A 304 -5.39 -7.02 31.59
C THR A 304 -5.30 -7.66 30.22
N PRO A 305 -5.05 -6.87 29.16
CA PRO A 305 -4.74 -7.41 27.85
C PRO A 305 -3.31 -7.96 27.82
N THR A 306 -3.14 -9.12 27.24
CA THR A 306 -1.82 -9.81 27.14
C THR A 306 -1.59 -10.29 25.72
N ILE A 307 -0.32 -10.35 25.34
CA ILE A 307 0.16 -10.93 24.08
C ILE A 307 1.22 -11.97 24.37
N SER A 308 1.23 -13.06 23.61
CA SER A 308 2.15 -14.18 23.83
C SER A 308 2.51 -14.86 22.51
N LEU A 309 3.61 -15.58 22.50
CA LEU A 309 4.00 -16.52 21.43
C LEU A 309 3.29 -17.88 21.56
N ARG A 310 2.60 -18.11 22.68
CA ARG A 310 1.95 -19.38 23.02
C ARG A 310 0.44 -19.22 23.00
N SER A 311 -0.26 -20.20 22.45
CA SER A 311 -1.74 -20.21 22.35
C SER A 311 -2.45 -20.29 23.71
N ASP A 312 -1.77 -20.78 24.74
CA ASP A 312 -2.29 -20.84 26.11
C ASP A 312 -2.16 -19.50 26.87
N LEU A 313 -1.51 -18.49 26.26
CA LEU A 313 -1.22 -17.17 26.82
C LEU A 313 -0.37 -17.22 28.11
N MET A 314 0.25 -18.35 28.41
CA MET A 314 1.24 -18.44 29.50
C MET A 314 2.44 -17.54 29.16
N GLU A 315 2.98 -16.87 30.16
CA GLU A 315 4.06 -15.88 30.00
C GLU A 315 3.67 -14.69 29.10
N GLY A 316 2.37 -14.36 29.04
CA GLY A 316 1.88 -13.19 28.28
C GLY A 316 2.41 -11.88 28.85
N THR A 317 2.67 -10.94 27.98
CA THR A 317 3.18 -9.59 28.29
C THR A 317 2.32 -8.52 27.61
N SER A 318 2.46 -7.28 28.04
CA SER A 318 1.83 -6.14 27.38
C SER A 318 2.63 -5.62 26.16
N GLU A 319 3.89 -6.05 26.02
CA GLU A 319 4.77 -5.66 24.91
C GLU A 319 5.62 -6.86 24.48
N LEU A 320 5.71 -7.08 23.17
CA LEU A 320 6.47 -8.17 22.58
C LEU A 320 7.13 -7.72 21.28
N THR A 321 8.43 -7.94 21.16
CA THR A 321 9.20 -7.64 19.95
C THR A 321 9.57 -8.93 19.24
N VAL A 322 9.12 -9.09 17.99
CA VAL A 322 9.24 -10.34 17.22
C VAL A 322 9.68 -10.11 15.78
N ALA A 323 10.09 -11.16 15.10
CA ALA A 323 10.34 -11.10 13.67
C ALA A 323 9.00 -10.98 12.90
N PRO A 324 8.97 -10.23 11.77
CA PRO A 324 7.79 -10.16 10.91
C PRO A 324 7.32 -11.55 10.48
N GLY A 325 6.00 -11.75 10.43
CA GLY A 325 5.37 -13.04 10.12
C GLY A 325 5.22 -13.99 11.30
N THR A 326 5.72 -13.61 12.50
CA THR A 326 5.54 -14.40 13.72
C THR A 326 4.07 -14.47 14.13
N MET A 327 3.60 -15.65 14.51
CA MET A 327 2.24 -15.81 15.04
C MET A 327 2.17 -15.30 16.47
N ILE A 328 1.26 -14.39 16.73
CA ILE A 328 0.99 -13.80 18.04
C ILE A 328 -0.40 -14.23 18.50
N TYR A 329 -0.51 -14.54 19.76
CA TYR A 329 -1.77 -14.80 20.45
C TYR A 329 -2.06 -13.65 21.39
N ALA A 330 -3.25 -13.08 21.29
CA ALA A 330 -3.72 -11.99 22.14
C ALA A 330 -4.88 -12.49 23.02
N GLY A 331 -4.93 -12.01 24.23
CA GLY A 331 -6.01 -12.31 25.16
C GLY A 331 -6.34 -11.10 26.04
N ALA A 332 -7.59 -10.95 26.39
CA ALA A 332 -8.08 -9.90 27.27
C ALA A 332 -8.81 -10.53 28.47
N VAL A 333 -8.44 -10.13 29.66
CA VAL A 333 -9.09 -10.55 30.89
C VAL A 333 -9.67 -9.30 31.54
N PRO A 334 -11.02 -9.18 31.64
CA PRO A 334 -11.63 -8.04 32.34
C PRO A 334 -11.39 -8.12 33.84
N GLU A 335 -11.26 -6.96 34.47
CA GLU A 335 -11.27 -6.85 35.94
C GLU A 335 -12.71 -6.89 36.46
N ASP A 336 -12.86 -7.15 37.77
CA ASP A 336 -14.14 -7.23 38.43
C ASP A 336 -14.98 -5.94 38.19
N GLY A 337 -16.20 -6.12 37.70
CA GLY A 337 -17.10 -5.01 37.36
C GLY A 337 -16.97 -4.50 35.91
N TYR A 338 -16.20 -5.14 35.06
CA TYR A 338 -16.09 -4.81 33.66
C TYR A 338 -16.36 -6.01 32.75
N ASN A 339 -16.89 -5.74 31.57
CA ASN A 339 -17.02 -6.71 30.48
C ASN A 339 -16.07 -6.30 29.35
N PHE A 340 -15.44 -7.30 28.71
CA PHE A 340 -14.70 -7.06 27.47
C PHE A 340 -15.67 -6.79 26.31
N ILE A 341 -15.39 -5.76 25.50
CA ILE A 341 -16.24 -5.38 24.36
C ILE A 341 -15.59 -5.78 23.04
N GLY A 342 -14.28 -5.62 22.91
CA GLY A 342 -13.57 -5.91 21.69
C GLY A 342 -12.16 -5.29 21.64
N TRP A 343 -11.47 -5.54 20.54
CA TRP A 343 -10.15 -5.01 20.26
C TRP A 343 -10.20 -3.91 19.20
N SER A 344 -9.19 -3.04 19.18
CA SER A 344 -9.06 -1.94 18.22
C SER A 344 -9.03 -2.35 16.74
N ASN A 345 -8.77 -3.62 16.46
CA ASN A 345 -8.83 -4.21 15.11
C ASN A 345 -10.20 -4.78 14.74
N GLY A 346 -11.23 -4.55 15.57
CA GLY A 346 -12.62 -4.97 15.34
C GLY A 346 -12.94 -6.40 15.76
N ILE A 347 -12.00 -7.12 16.38
CA ILE A 347 -12.24 -8.47 16.90
C ILE A 347 -12.96 -8.36 18.25
N THR A 348 -14.04 -9.11 18.40
CA THR A 348 -14.89 -9.14 19.61
C THR A 348 -14.65 -10.35 20.51
N GLU A 349 -13.88 -11.31 20.05
CA GLU A 349 -13.46 -12.46 20.86
C GLU A 349 -12.39 -12.03 21.87
N GLU A 350 -12.51 -12.49 23.13
CA GLU A 350 -11.51 -12.23 24.18
C GLU A 350 -10.13 -12.76 23.80
N ARG A 351 -10.06 -13.78 22.95
CA ARG A 351 -8.80 -14.39 22.51
C ARG A 351 -8.80 -14.55 21.00
N PHE A 352 -7.68 -14.13 20.38
CA PHE A 352 -7.47 -14.33 18.94
C PHE A 352 -5.98 -14.51 18.63
N SER A 353 -5.67 -14.81 17.38
CA SER A 353 -4.29 -14.88 16.91
C SER A 353 -4.15 -14.16 15.56
N PHE A 354 -2.96 -13.61 15.31
CA PHE A 354 -2.63 -12.92 14.08
C PHE A 354 -1.14 -13.02 13.76
N ARG A 355 -0.76 -12.74 12.53
CA ARG A 355 0.64 -12.63 12.14
C ARG A 355 1.13 -11.21 12.29
N ALA A 356 2.24 -11.03 12.99
CA ALA A 356 2.87 -9.73 13.23
C ALA A 356 3.66 -9.28 11.99
N GLU A 357 2.99 -8.68 11.01
CA GLU A 357 3.64 -8.20 9.80
C GLU A 357 4.28 -6.80 9.98
N GLN A 358 3.78 -6.03 10.94
CA GLN A 358 4.23 -4.69 11.27
C GLN A 358 4.03 -4.41 12.76
N SER A 359 4.68 -3.36 13.28
CA SER A 359 4.42 -2.91 14.64
C SER A 359 2.99 -2.42 14.79
N VAL A 360 2.32 -2.86 15.83
CA VAL A 360 0.91 -2.53 16.08
C VAL A 360 0.68 -2.32 17.56
N ASN A 361 -0.18 -1.35 17.88
CA ASN A 361 -0.69 -1.14 19.22
C ASN A 361 -2.15 -1.61 19.27
N LEU A 362 -2.41 -2.66 20.04
CA LEU A 362 -3.74 -3.22 20.25
C LEU A 362 -4.36 -2.59 21.49
N PHE A 363 -5.54 -1.99 21.35
CA PHE A 363 -6.35 -1.56 22.48
C PHE A 363 -7.43 -2.60 22.76
N ALA A 364 -7.53 -3.05 24.02
CA ALA A 364 -8.62 -3.87 24.49
C ALA A 364 -9.65 -2.95 25.15
N PHE A 365 -10.87 -2.95 24.67
CA PHE A 365 -11.97 -2.11 25.18
C PHE A 365 -12.83 -2.87 26.18
N TYR A 366 -13.17 -2.21 27.26
CA TYR A 366 -13.99 -2.74 28.34
C TYR A 366 -15.10 -1.76 28.69
N GLU A 367 -16.24 -2.29 29.07
CA GLU A 367 -17.42 -1.52 29.54
C GLU A 367 -17.73 -1.89 30.99
N LYS A 368 -18.09 -0.89 31.79
CA LYS A 368 -18.44 -1.09 33.19
C LYS A 368 -19.83 -1.74 33.30
N ILE A 369 -19.94 -2.78 34.09
CA ILE A 369 -21.20 -3.48 34.32
C ILE A 369 -22.15 -2.58 35.08
N GLY A 370 -23.30 -2.23 34.49
CA GLY A 370 -24.37 -1.50 35.14
C GLY A 370 -24.39 0.02 34.92
N GLU A 371 -23.68 0.53 33.92
CA GLU A 371 -23.91 1.88 33.38
C GLU A 371 -24.72 1.84 32.09
#